data_9cc8b8d348af92f040d1b747e5f6c920
#
_entry.id   9cc8b8d348af92f040d1b747e5f6c920
#
_cell.length_a   1.000
_cell.length_b   1.000
_cell.length_c   1.000
_cell.angle_alpha   90.00
_cell.angle_beta   90.00
_cell.angle_gamma   90.00
#
_symmetry.space_group_name_H-M   'P 1'
#
loop_
_entity.id
_entity.type
_entity.pdbx_description
1 polymer ?
#
loop_
_entity_poly.entity_id
_entity_poly.type
_entity_poly.pdbx_seq_one_letter_code
_entity_poly.pdbx_strand_id
1 'polypeptide(L)'
;MSRSSVRIIAGLLAVVLAGAVFLGLRNRDSVPAPVVKSDGFAAPADFGVTDYAYKVSETDFNMKRSLGKAGINEWAHQSDVSNVKTQQVVRENQDVIYSSAVVDVSQGATFTVPQSDTYQIVEIIDQQNYIVDVLYPGKSLSITTDNLTYGNYVYLNMRIRKLPDSAGGLEATHKLQQLAKIDAKSAVPYQSPDVVVDQQTLESIRMALIKDVQAGKLPDTSRSQGGPYDTNPRDHLFATAYGWGGLAVQDAAYIPIKNQSEVRDGTSMPSSITFTPPQIDYGRGGFWSITTYDDEGWLAKDKAAISNSEATANPDGTFTIRFNSPGEPNNLDTSSPFSALLRVYVPKSKSDVIQYISKASEQLVIK
;
A
#
# COMPACT_ATOMS: atom_id res chain seq x y z
N MET A 1 41.50 -16.75 -76.80
CA MET A 1 40.55 -17.43 -75.98
C MET A 1 40.56 -16.76 -74.58
N SER A 2 39.52 -16.00 -74.33
CA SER A 2 39.31 -15.12 -73.16
C SER A 2 38.99 -15.91 -71.88
N ARG A 3 39.55 -15.53 -70.77
CA ARG A 3 39.00 -15.81 -69.46
C ARG A 3 39.09 -14.56 -68.60
N SER A 4 37.96 -13.92 -68.48
CA SER A 4 37.73 -12.79 -67.62
C SER A 4 37.76 -13.23 -66.16
N SER A 5 38.62 -12.59 -65.36
CA SER A 5 38.66 -12.74 -63.91
C SER A 5 37.76 -11.69 -63.27
N VAL A 6 36.65 -12.09 -62.69
CA VAL A 6 35.79 -11.23 -61.84
C VAL A 6 36.42 -11.15 -60.46
N ARG A 7 36.85 -9.96 -60.08
CA ARG A 7 37.26 -9.62 -58.70
C ARG A 7 36.02 -9.31 -57.90
N ILE A 8 35.72 -10.17 -56.91
CA ILE A 8 34.73 -9.89 -55.88
C ILE A 8 35.39 -9.01 -54.83
N ILE A 9 34.93 -7.77 -54.76
CA ILE A 9 35.26 -6.85 -53.67
C ILE A 9 34.31 -7.19 -52.52
N ALA A 10 34.83 -7.80 -51.44
CA ALA A 10 34.12 -7.97 -50.20
C ALA A 10 34.09 -6.63 -49.47
N GLY A 11 32.97 -5.94 -49.57
CA GLY A 11 32.69 -4.77 -48.71
C GLY A 11 32.31 -5.20 -47.33
N LEU A 12 33.18 -4.97 -46.35
CA LEU A 12 32.81 -5.05 -44.92
C LEU A 12 31.78 -3.95 -44.62
N LEU A 13 30.52 -4.33 -44.51
CA LEU A 13 29.52 -3.46 -43.85
C LEU A 13 29.75 -3.59 -42.34
N ALA A 14 30.42 -2.58 -41.77
CA ALA A 14 30.38 -2.33 -40.34
C ALA A 14 28.98 -1.89 -39.97
N VAL A 15 28.17 -2.81 -39.43
CA VAL A 15 26.90 -2.45 -38.77
C VAL A 15 27.28 -1.79 -37.44
N VAL A 16 27.34 -0.47 -37.47
CA VAL A 16 27.32 0.33 -36.22
C VAL A 16 25.90 0.21 -35.69
N LEU A 17 25.72 -0.72 -34.74
CA LEU A 17 24.58 -0.72 -33.82
C LEU A 17 24.72 0.54 -32.97
N ALA A 18 24.18 1.65 -33.45
CA ALA A 18 23.83 2.78 -32.63
C ALA A 18 22.72 2.29 -31.69
N GLY A 19 23.12 1.84 -30.52
CA GLY A 19 22.23 1.73 -29.39
C GLY A 19 21.66 3.10 -29.14
N ALA A 20 20.45 3.35 -29.64
CA ALA A 20 19.65 4.49 -29.22
C ALA A 20 19.35 4.23 -27.74
N VAL A 21 20.22 4.74 -26.86
CA VAL A 21 19.87 5.03 -25.50
C VAL A 21 18.73 6.03 -25.62
N PHE A 22 17.50 5.56 -25.49
CA PHE A 22 16.36 6.40 -25.21
C PHE A 22 16.59 6.99 -23.82
N LEU A 23 17.42 8.00 -23.73
CA LEU A 23 17.32 9.04 -22.74
C LEU A 23 16.00 9.76 -23.03
N GLY A 24 14.90 9.14 -22.59
CA GLY A 24 13.64 9.83 -22.47
C GLY A 24 13.87 10.98 -21.50
N LEU A 25 14.11 12.17 -22.07
CA LEU A 25 13.85 13.42 -21.37
C LEU A 25 12.38 13.36 -20.96
N ARG A 26 12.11 12.77 -19.79
CA ARG A 26 10.80 12.88 -19.15
C ARG A 26 10.62 14.35 -18.90
N ASN A 27 9.73 14.96 -19.68
CA ASN A 27 9.26 16.31 -19.42
C ASN A 27 8.66 16.27 -18.02
N ARG A 28 9.37 16.81 -17.03
CA ARG A 28 8.94 16.84 -15.62
C ARG A 28 7.66 17.67 -15.44
N ASP A 29 7.36 18.51 -16.41
CA ASP A 29 6.11 19.26 -16.57
C ASP A 29 5.19 18.50 -17.52
N SER A 30 4.85 17.23 -17.20
CA SER A 30 3.90 16.49 -18.02
C SER A 30 2.57 17.25 -18.04
N VAL A 31 2.17 17.67 -19.24
CA VAL A 31 0.84 18.26 -19.45
C VAL A 31 -0.18 17.30 -18.85
N PRO A 32 -1.09 17.77 -17.97
CA PRO A 32 -2.10 16.91 -17.37
C PRO A 32 -2.85 16.15 -18.47
N ALA A 33 -3.05 14.85 -18.27
CA ALA A 33 -3.84 14.05 -19.19
C ALA A 33 -5.23 14.69 -19.35
N PRO A 34 -5.82 14.65 -20.57
CA PRO A 34 -7.14 15.22 -20.78
C PRO A 34 -8.16 14.59 -19.83
N VAL A 35 -9.02 15.44 -19.27
CA VAL A 35 -10.10 15.05 -18.37
C VAL A 35 -11.02 14.07 -19.12
N VAL A 36 -11.07 12.84 -18.67
CA VAL A 36 -11.99 11.82 -19.21
C VAL A 36 -13.36 12.05 -18.57
N LYS A 37 -14.40 12.25 -19.37
CA LYS A 37 -15.78 12.35 -18.84
C LYS A 37 -16.14 11.07 -18.06
N SER A 38 -16.79 11.26 -16.91
CA SER A 38 -17.19 10.17 -16.04
C SER A 38 -18.14 9.20 -16.78
N ASP A 39 -17.86 7.93 -16.65
CA ASP A 39 -18.68 6.82 -17.17
C ASP A 39 -19.68 6.30 -16.11
N GLY A 40 -20.17 7.20 -15.27
CA GLY A 40 -21.04 6.91 -14.14
C GLY A 40 -20.32 6.74 -12.79
N PHE A 41 -19.01 7.01 -12.77
CA PHE A 41 -18.22 7.09 -11.55
C PHE A 41 -17.86 8.54 -11.21
N ALA A 42 -17.69 8.83 -9.93
CA ALA A 42 -17.12 10.10 -9.51
C ALA A 42 -15.70 10.27 -10.06
N ALA A 43 -15.35 11.48 -10.45
CA ALA A 43 -14.03 11.82 -10.95
C ALA A 43 -13.62 13.22 -10.48
N PRO A 44 -12.31 13.50 -10.33
CA PRO A 44 -11.81 14.85 -10.05
C PRO A 44 -12.31 15.88 -11.06
N ALA A 45 -12.56 15.47 -12.29
CA ALA A 45 -13.12 16.30 -13.35
C ALA A 45 -14.49 16.91 -13.01
N ASP A 46 -15.29 16.24 -12.19
CA ASP A 46 -16.59 16.76 -11.72
C ASP A 46 -16.41 18.03 -10.85
N PHE A 47 -15.20 18.25 -10.37
CA PHE A 47 -14.79 19.40 -9.53
C PHE A 47 -13.83 20.35 -10.29
N GLY A 48 -13.65 20.16 -11.61
CA GLY A 48 -12.72 20.95 -12.41
C GLY A 48 -11.24 20.64 -12.17
N VAL A 49 -10.93 19.49 -11.59
CA VAL A 49 -9.58 19.04 -11.23
C VAL A 49 -9.17 17.88 -12.11
N THR A 50 -7.90 17.79 -12.50
CA THR A 50 -7.37 16.63 -13.22
C THR A 50 -7.05 15.49 -12.26
N ASP A 51 -7.06 14.23 -12.73
CA ASP A 51 -6.62 13.06 -11.95
C ASP A 51 -5.20 13.23 -11.44
N TYR A 52 -4.34 13.85 -12.23
CA TYR A 52 -2.96 14.17 -11.86
C TYR A 52 -2.92 15.14 -10.66
N ALA A 53 -3.61 16.29 -10.75
CA ALA A 53 -3.63 17.28 -9.69
C ALA A 53 -4.23 16.71 -8.39
N TYR A 54 -5.26 15.86 -8.50
CA TYR A 54 -5.85 15.16 -7.35
C TYR A 54 -4.83 14.24 -6.66
N LYS A 55 -4.15 13.36 -7.42
CA LYS A 55 -3.15 12.44 -6.84
C LYS A 55 -2.00 13.18 -6.17
N VAL A 56 -1.51 14.23 -6.81
CA VAL A 56 -0.45 15.08 -6.23
C VAL A 56 -0.94 15.77 -4.96
N SER A 57 -2.19 16.24 -4.92
CA SER A 57 -2.78 16.89 -3.73
C SER A 57 -2.95 15.92 -2.57
N GLU A 58 -3.39 14.68 -2.81
CA GLU A 58 -3.46 13.63 -1.77
C GLU A 58 -2.10 13.31 -1.20
N THR A 59 -1.08 13.25 -2.05
CA THR A 59 0.30 12.98 -1.62
C THR A 59 0.88 14.18 -0.86
N ASP A 60 0.64 15.40 -1.32
CA ASP A 60 1.03 16.64 -0.62
C ASP A 60 0.43 16.69 0.79
N PHE A 61 -0.86 16.36 0.92
CA PHE A 61 -1.52 16.28 2.23
C PHE A 61 -0.82 15.31 3.18
N ASN A 62 -0.46 14.11 2.70
CA ASN A 62 0.22 13.10 3.51
C ASN A 62 1.68 13.50 3.80
N MET A 63 2.40 14.10 2.85
CA MET A 63 3.75 14.62 3.05
C MET A 63 3.76 15.72 4.12
N LYS A 64 2.88 16.70 4.06
CA LYS A 64 2.74 17.75 5.07
C LYS A 64 2.41 17.19 6.46
N ARG A 65 1.56 16.17 6.51
CA ARG A 65 1.20 15.50 7.77
C ARG A 65 2.40 14.77 8.39
N SER A 66 3.28 14.18 7.59
CA SER A 66 4.54 13.59 8.05
C SER A 66 5.53 14.67 8.51
N LEU A 67 5.71 15.72 7.72
CA LEU A 67 6.58 16.86 8.04
C LEU A 67 6.14 17.64 9.30
N GLY A 68 4.87 17.59 9.64
CA GLY A 68 4.38 18.10 10.92
C GLY A 68 4.83 17.31 12.15
N LYS A 69 5.43 16.13 11.95
CA LYS A 69 5.92 15.23 13.01
C LYS A 69 7.45 15.12 13.06
N ALA A 70 8.11 15.23 11.90
CA ALA A 70 9.57 15.19 11.76
C ALA A 70 10.01 16.06 10.59
N GLY A 71 11.29 16.47 10.57
CA GLY A 71 11.87 17.26 9.50
C GLY A 71 12.03 16.50 8.19
N ILE A 72 12.49 17.24 7.16
CA ILE A 72 12.88 16.63 5.89
C ILE A 72 14.02 15.61 6.12
N ASN A 73 13.96 14.45 5.46
CA ASN A 73 14.90 13.34 5.59
C ASN A 73 14.94 12.69 7.00
N GLU A 74 13.95 12.94 7.82
CA GLU A 74 13.86 12.39 9.17
C GLU A 74 12.65 11.46 9.33
N TRP A 75 12.82 10.40 10.12
CA TRP A 75 11.73 9.48 10.44
C TRP A 75 10.79 10.03 11.51
N ALA A 76 9.50 10.04 11.22
CA ALA A 76 8.42 10.18 12.20
C ALA A 76 7.93 8.79 12.61
N HIS A 77 8.28 8.32 13.79
CA HIS A 77 7.91 7.00 14.28
C HIS A 77 6.60 7.03 15.08
N GLN A 78 5.70 6.09 14.81
CA GLN A 78 4.62 5.77 15.76
C GLN A 78 5.19 4.94 16.91
N SER A 79 4.63 5.14 18.10
CA SER A 79 5.07 4.46 19.32
C SER A 79 4.38 3.11 19.55
N ASP A 80 3.21 2.87 18.96
CA ASP A 80 2.47 1.61 19.04
C ASP A 80 1.53 1.46 17.84
N VAL A 81 0.87 0.31 17.71
CA VAL A 81 -0.21 0.10 16.74
C VAL A 81 -1.37 1.05 17.00
N SER A 82 -2.11 1.39 15.96
CA SER A 82 -3.30 2.24 16.08
C SER A 82 -4.38 1.57 16.95
N ASN A 83 -5.14 2.37 17.66
CA ASN A 83 -6.28 1.96 18.49
C ASN A 83 -7.44 2.94 18.31
N VAL A 84 -8.52 2.74 19.04
CA VAL A 84 -9.75 3.58 18.95
C VAL A 84 -9.46 5.07 19.12
N LYS A 85 -8.46 5.45 19.93
CA LYS A 85 -8.13 6.86 20.22
C LYS A 85 -7.12 7.45 19.26
N THR A 86 -6.26 6.63 18.66
CA THR A 86 -5.11 7.08 17.84
C THR A 86 -5.29 6.87 16.35
N GLN A 87 -6.33 6.14 15.94
CA GLN A 87 -6.66 5.93 14.53
C GLN A 87 -6.88 7.25 13.80
N GLN A 88 -6.44 7.35 12.56
CA GLN A 88 -6.45 8.58 11.76
C GLN A 88 -7.21 8.45 10.43
N VAL A 89 -7.45 7.22 9.99
CA VAL A 89 -8.12 6.90 8.73
C VAL A 89 -9.05 5.71 8.91
N VAL A 90 -10.09 5.61 8.07
CA VAL A 90 -10.94 4.41 8.02
C VAL A 90 -10.10 3.19 7.57
N ARG A 91 -10.48 2.01 8.03
CA ARG A 91 -9.75 0.75 7.76
C ARG A 91 -8.30 0.79 8.24
N GLU A 92 -8.04 1.54 9.32
CA GLU A 92 -6.72 1.62 9.94
C GLU A 92 -6.19 0.22 10.28
N ASN A 93 -4.88 0.06 10.15
CA ASN A 93 -4.19 -1.21 10.42
C ASN A 93 -3.82 -1.31 11.90
N GLN A 94 -4.02 -2.48 12.50
CA GLN A 94 -3.64 -2.76 13.89
C GLN A 94 -2.54 -3.83 14.01
N ASP A 95 -1.94 -4.24 12.87
CA ASP A 95 -0.97 -5.35 12.84
C ASP A 95 0.47 -4.86 12.87
N VAL A 96 0.70 -3.63 12.41
CA VAL A 96 2.02 -3.06 12.23
C VAL A 96 2.12 -1.67 12.87
N ILE A 97 3.34 -1.32 13.25
CA ILE A 97 3.71 0.03 13.67
C ILE A 97 4.29 0.76 12.45
N TYR A 98 3.82 1.97 12.23
CA TYR A 98 4.26 2.77 11.10
C TYR A 98 5.38 3.74 11.45
N SER A 99 6.19 4.06 10.46
CA SER A 99 7.04 5.23 10.47
C SER A 99 6.98 5.89 9.09
N SER A 100 6.99 7.19 9.05
CA SER A 100 6.96 7.95 7.80
C SER A 100 8.12 8.92 7.70
N ALA A 101 8.55 9.20 6.49
CA ALA A 101 9.50 10.28 6.21
C ALA A 101 9.19 10.91 4.86
N VAL A 102 9.48 12.20 4.73
CA VAL A 102 9.55 12.86 3.42
C VAL A 102 11.02 13.10 3.11
N VAL A 103 11.49 12.63 1.97
CA VAL A 103 12.90 12.68 1.62
C VAL A 103 13.11 13.45 0.32
N ASP A 104 14.06 14.38 0.37
CA ASP A 104 14.56 15.10 -0.80
C ASP A 104 15.53 14.19 -1.57
N VAL A 105 15.14 13.82 -2.79
CA VAL A 105 15.96 13.00 -3.68
C VAL A 105 16.50 13.80 -4.88
N SER A 106 16.46 15.14 -4.82
CA SER A 106 16.93 16.01 -5.90
C SER A 106 18.41 15.80 -6.25
N GLN A 107 19.23 15.41 -5.28
CA GLN A 107 20.62 15.03 -5.48
C GLN A 107 20.86 13.51 -5.22
N GLY A 108 19.78 12.75 -5.10
CA GLY A 108 19.79 11.33 -4.79
C GLY A 108 19.77 11.03 -3.29
N ALA A 109 19.22 9.87 -2.96
CA ALA A 109 19.20 9.32 -1.61
C ALA A 109 19.34 7.80 -1.64
N THR A 110 19.86 7.24 -0.54
CA THR A 110 19.96 5.79 -0.32
C THR A 110 19.13 5.42 0.90
N PHE A 111 18.30 4.40 0.76
CA PHE A 111 17.48 3.86 1.84
C PHE A 111 17.98 2.46 2.20
N THR A 112 18.05 2.16 3.51
CA THR A 112 18.49 0.85 3.98
C THR A 112 17.55 0.34 5.04
N VAL A 113 17.05 -0.90 4.85
CA VAL A 113 16.28 -1.64 5.83
C VAL A 113 17.21 -2.64 6.52
N PRO A 114 17.28 -2.66 7.87
CA PRO A 114 18.16 -3.58 8.58
C PRO A 114 17.78 -5.04 8.32
N GLN A 115 18.73 -5.95 8.49
CA GLN A 115 18.44 -7.38 8.47
C GLN A 115 17.56 -7.73 9.68
N SER A 116 16.47 -8.45 9.43
CA SER A 116 15.52 -8.90 10.46
C SER A 116 14.76 -10.12 9.94
N ASP A 117 14.37 -11.01 10.86
CA ASP A 117 13.43 -12.12 10.57
C ASP A 117 11.97 -11.70 10.76
N THR A 118 11.74 -10.48 11.25
CA THR A 118 10.41 -9.89 11.41
C THR A 118 10.00 -9.17 10.14
N TYR A 119 8.69 -9.19 9.82
CA TYR A 119 8.15 -8.34 8.78
C TYR A 119 8.49 -6.88 9.04
N GLN A 120 9.32 -6.36 8.19
CA GLN A 120 9.69 -4.95 8.14
C GLN A 120 9.87 -4.56 6.69
N ILE A 121 9.19 -3.55 6.24
CA ILE A 121 9.35 -3.03 4.88
C ILE A 121 9.41 -1.51 4.89
N VAL A 122 10.05 -0.95 3.88
CA VAL A 122 9.95 0.47 3.54
C VAL A 122 9.41 0.58 2.12
N GLU A 123 8.19 1.06 2.00
CA GLU A 123 7.57 1.41 0.74
C GLU A 123 7.99 2.83 0.37
N ILE A 124 8.45 3.01 -0.86
CA ILE A 124 8.89 4.29 -1.41
C ILE A 124 7.83 4.76 -2.40
N ILE A 125 7.21 5.89 -2.11
CA ILE A 125 6.07 6.42 -2.87
C ILE A 125 6.47 7.78 -3.48
N ASP A 126 6.22 7.97 -4.77
CA ASP A 126 6.43 9.26 -5.42
C ASP A 126 5.28 10.24 -5.20
N GLN A 127 5.41 11.47 -5.69
CA GLN A 127 4.42 12.52 -5.49
C GLN A 127 3.10 12.31 -6.25
N GLN A 128 2.95 11.26 -7.05
CA GLN A 128 1.69 10.84 -7.67
C GLN A 128 1.10 9.57 -7.02
N ASN A 129 1.56 9.18 -5.84
CA ASN A 129 1.17 7.94 -5.13
C ASN A 129 1.54 6.66 -5.89
N TYR A 130 2.51 6.71 -6.82
CA TYR A 130 3.06 5.49 -7.40
C TYR A 130 4.15 4.90 -6.52
N ILE A 131 4.14 3.57 -6.39
CA ILE A 131 5.20 2.85 -5.69
C ILE A 131 6.44 2.83 -6.59
N VAL A 132 7.53 3.43 -6.10
CA VAL A 132 8.85 3.39 -6.74
C VAL A 132 9.50 2.03 -6.49
N ASP A 133 9.49 1.58 -5.23
CA ASP A 133 9.96 0.26 -4.81
C ASP A 133 9.48 -0.08 -3.39
N VAL A 134 9.62 -1.34 -3.00
CA VAL A 134 9.39 -1.84 -1.65
C VAL A 134 10.64 -2.56 -1.15
N LEU A 135 11.30 -1.99 -0.15
CA LEU A 135 12.49 -2.57 0.46
C LEU A 135 12.12 -3.52 1.58
N TYR A 136 12.65 -4.72 1.51
CA TYR A 136 12.55 -5.77 2.53
C TYR A 136 13.80 -5.82 3.42
N PRO A 137 13.80 -6.60 4.53
CA PRO A 137 14.95 -6.71 5.42
C PRO A 137 16.26 -7.04 4.68
N GLY A 138 17.34 -6.37 5.10
CA GLY A 138 18.67 -6.51 4.53
C GLY A 138 18.87 -5.87 3.16
N LYS A 139 17.89 -5.10 2.65
CA LYS A 139 17.98 -4.43 1.35
C LYS A 139 18.36 -2.97 1.50
N SER A 140 19.04 -2.48 0.48
CA SER A 140 19.37 -1.07 0.29
C SER A 140 19.12 -0.69 -1.16
N LEU A 141 18.62 0.54 -1.39
CA LEU A 141 18.34 1.07 -2.72
C LEU A 141 18.72 2.55 -2.76
N SER A 142 19.43 2.92 -3.83
CA SER A 142 19.68 4.33 -4.15
C SER A 142 18.73 4.78 -5.25
N ILE A 143 18.09 5.92 -5.04
CA ILE A 143 17.19 6.53 -6.03
C ILE A 143 17.56 7.98 -6.29
N THR A 144 17.17 8.44 -7.47
CA THR A 144 17.25 9.83 -7.92
C THR A 144 15.89 10.26 -8.46
N THR A 145 15.76 11.49 -8.88
CA THR A 145 14.55 11.97 -9.54
C THR A 145 14.18 11.22 -10.82
N ASP A 146 15.13 10.53 -11.45
CA ASP A 146 14.87 9.73 -12.66
C ASP A 146 14.01 8.48 -12.39
N ASN A 147 13.92 8.06 -11.14
CA ASN A 147 13.06 6.96 -10.69
C ASN A 147 11.60 7.40 -10.44
N LEU A 148 11.32 8.71 -10.41
CA LEU A 148 10.03 9.26 -10.06
C LEU A 148 9.20 9.58 -11.30
N THR A 149 7.88 9.51 -11.17
CA THR A 149 6.96 10.00 -12.21
C THR A 149 6.82 11.53 -12.15
N TYR A 150 7.06 12.12 -10.95
CA TYR A 150 6.94 13.55 -10.73
C TYR A 150 7.73 14.01 -9.50
N GLY A 151 8.24 15.24 -9.54
CA GLY A 151 8.80 15.96 -8.39
C GLY A 151 10.20 15.54 -7.99
N ASN A 152 10.59 15.95 -6.79
CA ASN A 152 11.93 15.76 -6.23
C ASN A 152 11.88 15.09 -4.85
N TYR A 153 10.70 14.69 -4.38
CA TYR A 153 10.51 14.13 -3.05
C TYR A 153 9.83 12.78 -3.14
N VAL A 154 10.16 11.92 -2.20
CA VAL A 154 9.43 10.67 -1.96
C VAL A 154 8.88 10.66 -0.55
N TYR A 155 7.77 9.96 -0.39
CA TYR A 155 7.26 9.56 0.91
C TYR A 155 7.72 8.15 1.21
N LEU A 156 8.33 7.94 2.36
CA LEU A 156 8.68 6.62 2.86
C LEU A 156 7.60 6.18 3.86
N ASN A 157 7.09 4.98 3.65
CA ASN A 157 6.11 4.36 4.52
C ASN A 157 6.68 3.05 5.06
N MET A 158 7.30 3.09 6.23
CA MET A 158 7.83 1.90 6.89
C MET A 158 6.73 1.23 7.70
N ARG A 159 6.64 -0.10 7.56
CA ARG A 159 5.76 -0.97 8.33
C ARG A 159 6.58 -2.02 9.02
N ILE A 160 6.41 -2.16 10.33
CA ILE A 160 7.05 -3.21 11.12
C ILE A 160 5.96 -3.93 11.89
N ARG A 161 5.90 -5.26 11.77
CA ARG A 161 5.03 -6.06 12.62
C ARG A 161 5.44 -5.87 14.08
N LYS A 162 4.48 -5.54 14.94
CA LYS A 162 4.72 -5.48 16.38
C LYS A 162 5.20 -6.84 16.88
N LEU A 163 6.37 -6.87 17.48
CA LEU A 163 6.91 -8.09 18.07
C LEU A 163 6.09 -8.50 19.30
N PRO A 164 5.90 -9.79 19.54
CA PRO A 164 5.28 -10.27 20.77
C PRO A 164 6.20 -9.98 21.97
N ASP A 165 5.63 -9.90 23.17
CA ASP A 165 6.39 -9.61 24.39
C ASP A 165 7.49 -10.65 24.65
N SER A 166 7.28 -11.91 24.28
CA SER A 166 8.28 -12.97 24.32
C SER A 166 9.52 -12.72 23.46
N ALA A 167 9.41 -11.84 22.46
CA ALA A 167 10.50 -11.40 21.56
C ALA A 167 10.92 -9.95 21.83
N GLY A 168 10.64 -9.40 23.00
CA GLY A 168 11.01 -8.05 23.43
C GLY A 168 9.99 -6.96 23.11
N GLY A 169 8.82 -7.31 22.58
CA GLY A 169 7.66 -6.43 22.44
C GLY A 169 7.95 -5.12 21.70
N LEU A 170 7.41 -4.04 22.20
CA LEU A 170 7.57 -2.70 21.65
C LEU A 170 9.01 -2.21 21.63
N GLU A 171 9.81 -2.49 22.66
CA GLU A 171 11.21 -2.03 22.73
C GLU A 171 12.03 -2.60 21.57
N ALA A 172 11.91 -3.89 21.32
CA ALA A 172 12.61 -4.53 20.20
C ALA A 172 12.08 -4.03 18.84
N THR A 173 10.78 -3.76 18.73
CA THR A 173 10.20 -3.16 17.53
C THR A 173 10.73 -1.75 17.29
N HIS A 174 10.84 -0.91 18.33
CA HIS A 174 11.41 0.44 18.22
C HIS A 174 12.89 0.41 17.82
N LYS A 175 13.67 -0.56 18.29
CA LYS A 175 15.06 -0.74 17.83
C LYS A 175 15.12 -0.98 16.31
N LEU A 176 14.22 -1.79 15.78
CA LEU A 176 14.14 -2.01 14.32
C LEU A 176 13.75 -0.73 13.56
N GLN A 177 12.85 0.10 14.09
CA GLN A 177 12.52 1.40 13.49
C GLN A 177 13.77 2.29 13.38
N GLN A 178 14.56 2.38 14.44
CA GLN A 178 15.76 3.24 14.51
C GLN A 178 16.92 2.75 13.64
N LEU A 179 16.96 1.47 13.27
CA LEU A 179 18.00 0.91 12.42
C LEU A 179 17.77 1.15 10.93
N ALA A 180 16.57 1.53 10.52
CA ALA A 180 16.29 1.92 9.14
C ALA A 180 16.91 3.28 8.82
N LYS A 181 17.69 3.36 7.73
CA LYS A 181 18.49 4.53 7.40
C LYS A 181 17.98 5.27 6.18
N ILE A 182 18.08 6.59 6.26
CA ILE A 182 17.94 7.53 5.15
C ILE A 182 19.29 8.24 5.00
N ASP A 183 19.92 8.11 3.84
CA ASP A 183 21.14 8.82 3.46
C ASP A 183 20.83 9.66 2.22
N ALA A 184 20.35 10.88 2.44
CA ALA A 184 20.00 11.84 1.42
C ALA A 184 21.14 12.83 1.18
N LYS A 185 21.45 13.14 -0.08
CA LYS A 185 22.53 14.06 -0.46
C LYS A 185 22.12 15.52 -0.47
N SER A 186 20.85 15.82 -0.27
CA SER A 186 20.26 17.16 -0.20
C SER A 186 19.17 17.20 0.85
N ALA A 187 18.83 18.40 1.33
CA ALA A 187 17.81 18.63 2.33
C ALA A 187 17.05 19.94 2.01
N VAL A 188 16.62 20.08 0.75
CA VAL A 188 15.80 21.23 0.34
C VAL A 188 14.46 21.13 1.07
N PRO A 189 13.98 22.19 1.72
CA PRO A 189 12.68 22.19 2.38
C PRO A 189 11.57 21.89 1.39
N TYR A 190 10.65 21.00 1.80
CA TYR A 190 9.49 20.64 0.98
C TYR A 190 8.60 21.85 0.72
N GLN A 191 8.21 22.00 -0.54
CA GLN A 191 7.23 22.97 -0.97
C GLN A 191 6.13 22.25 -1.75
N SER A 192 4.88 22.62 -1.48
CA SER A 192 3.74 22.08 -2.24
C SER A 192 3.87 22.42 -3.71
N PRO A 193 3.63 21.47 -4.61
CA PRO A 193 3.51 21.75 -6.03
C PRO A 193 2.38 22.73 -6.35
N ASP A 194 2.56 23.56 -7.38
CA ASP A 194 1.56 24.57 -7.80
C ASP A 194 0.21 23.97 -8.23
N VAL A 195 0.20 22.67 -8.59
CA VAL A 195 -1.03 21.95 -9.00
C VAL A 195 -1.89 21.47 -7.83
N VAL A 196 -1.43 21.66 -6.59
CA VAL A 196 -2.17 21.24 -5.39
C VAL A 196 -3.43 22.10 -5.24
N VAL A 197 -4.57 21.42 -5.09
CA VAL A 197 -5.86 22.07 -4.85
C VAL A 197 -6.05 22.42 -3.37
N ASP A 198 -7.00 23.32 -3.08
CA ASP A 198 -7.34 23.61 -1.70
C ASP A 198 -7.95 22.41 -0.98
N GLN A 199 -7.88 22.43 0.36
CA GLN A 199 -8.29 21.31 1.20
C GLN A 199 -9.78 20.95 1.03
N GLN A 200 -10.67 21.94 0.88
CA GLN A 200 -12.11 21.68 0.73
C GLN A 200 -12.39 20.95 -0.59
N THR A 201 -11.76 21.36 -1.67
CA THR A 201 -11.85 20.70 -2.98
C THR A 201 -11.29 19.28 -2.89
N LEU A 202 -10.12 19.09 -2.26
CA LEU A 202 -9.51 17.78 -2.07
C LEU A 202 -10.42 16.81 -1.31
N GLU A 203 -10.98 17.25 -0.18
CA GLU A 203 -11.92 16.45 0.62
C GLU A 203 -13.20 16.12 -0.14
N SER A 204 -13.75 17.07 -0.91
CA SER A 204 -14.95 16.85 -1.71
C SER A 204 -14.74 15.75 -2.76
N ILE A 205 -13.60 15.76 -3.47
CA ILE A 205 -13.24 14.74 -4.44
C ILE A 205 -13.05 13.38 -3.73
N ARG A 206 -12.26 13.37 -2.65
CA ARG A 206 -12.01 12.15 -1.85
C ARG A 206 -13.31 11.49 -1.41
N MET A 207 -14.23 12.26 -0.85
CA MET A 207 -15.52 11.74 -0.38
C MET A 207 -16.41 11.24 -1.52
N ALA A 208 -16.40 11.88 -2.69
CA ALA A 208 -17.14 11.41 -3.86
C ALA A 208 -16.63 10.05 -4.34
N LEU A 209 -15.30 9.87 -4.44
CA LEU A 209 -14.67 8.60 -4.81
C LEU A 209 -14.93 7.50 -3.76
N ILE A 210 -14.82 7.81 -2.46
CA ILE A 210 -15.10 6.87 -1.37
C ILE A 210 -16.57 6.43 -1.39
N LYS A 211 -17.50 7.33 -1.67
CA LYS A 211 -18.94 7.02 -1.79
C LYS A 211 -19.21 6.00 -2.89
N ASP A 212 -18.53 6.10 -4.01
CA ASP A 212 -18.64 5.11 -5.09
C ASP A 212 -18.12 3.74 -4.65
N VAL A 213 -17.00 3.69 -3.91
CA VAL A 213 -16.50 2.44 -3.32
C VAL A 213 -17.52 1.83 -2.36
N GLN A 214 -18.11 2.64 -1.49
CA GLN A 214 -19.16 2.20 -0.55
C GLN A 214 -20.44 1.71 -1.26
N ALA A 215 -20.74 2.27 -2.43
CA ALA A 215 -21.84 1.82 -3.28
C ALA A 215 -21.52 0.52 -4.07
N GLY A 216 -20.39 -0.12 -3.80
CA GLY A 216 -19.99 -1.38 -4.45
C GLY A 216 -19.28 -1.20 -5.79
N LYS A 217 -18.99 0.02 -6.22
CA LYS A 217 -18.19 0.30 -7.42
C LYS A 217 -16.70 0.15 -7.07
N LEU A 218 -16.28 -1.06 -6.75
CA LEU A 218 -14.93 -1.34 -6.31
C LEU A 218 -13.95 -1.40 -7.50
N PRO A 219 -12.77 -0.80 -7.36
CA PRO A 219 -11.69 -0.98 -8.32
C PRO A 219 -11.14 -2.42 -8.25
N ASP A 220 -10.45 -2.84 -9.30
CA ASP A 220 -9.65 -4.05 -9.26
C ASP A 220 -8.44 -3.85 -8.34
N THR A 221 -8.50 -4.41 -7.13
CA THR A 221 -7.44 -4.26 -6.13
C THR A 221 -6.12 -4.87 -6.57
N SER A 222 -6.12 -5.79 -7.55
CA SER A 222 -4.91 -6.40 -8.09
C SER A 222 -4.06 -5.44 -8.93
N ARG A 223 -4.65 -4.32 -9.38
CA ARG A 223 -4.03 -3.30 -10.22
C ARG A 223 -4.19 -1.87 -9.68
N SER A 224 -4.61 -1.72 -8.44
CA SER A 224 -4.86 -0.42 -7.84
C SER A 224 -3.62 0.24 -7.24
N GLN A 225 -2.63 -0.56 -6.83
CA GLN A 225 -1.37 -0.10 -6.23
C GLN A 225 -0.18 -0.68 -7.00
N GLY A 226 0.90 0.10 -7.12
CA GLY A 226 2.10 -0.29 -7.85
C GLY A 226 2.78 0.86 -8.56
N GLY A 227 3.67 0.53 -9.48
CA GLY A 227 4.29 1.50 -10.39
C GLY A 227 3.32 1.97 -11.49
N PRO A 228 3.71 3.01 -12.26
CA PRO A 228 2.83 3.62 -13.27
C PRO A 228 2.44 2.67 -14.42
N TYR A 229 3.22 1.62 -14.63
CA TYR A 229 2.97 0.61 -15.68
C TYR A 229 2.24 -0.64 -15.17
N ASP A 230 2.18 -0.82 -13.84
CA ASP A 230 1.56 -1.98 -13.20
C ASP A 230 0.11 -1.70 -12.80
N THR A 231 -0.25 -0.44 -12.69
CA THR A 231 -1.58 -0.01 -12.23
C THR A 231 -2.54 0.24 -13.40
N ASN A 232 -3.83 0.09 -13.14
CA ASN A 232 -4.88 0.66 -13.96
C ASN A 232 -5.12 2.12 -13.48
N PRO A 233 -5.13 3.12 -14.37
CA PRO A 233 -5.24 4.54 -13.95
C PRO A 233 -6.47 4.83 -13.09
N ARG A 234 -7.62 4.23 -13.40
CA ARG A 234 -8.86 4.39 -12.65
C ARG A 234 -8.77 3.73 -11.27
N ASP A 235 -8.33 2.46 -11.25
CA ASP A 235 -8.21 1.72 -9.99
C ASP A 235 -7.23 2.40 -9.05
N HIS A 236 -6.13 2.95 -9.60
CA HIS A 236 -5.14 3.72 -8.86
C HIS A 236 -5.70 5.06 -8.33
N LEU A 237 -6.54 5.75 -9.11
CA LEU A 237 -7.23 6.96 -8.67
C LEU A 237 -8.11 6.69 -7.46
N PHE A 238 -8.94 5.65 -7.52
CA PHE A 238 -9.79 5.24 -6.39
C PHE A 238 -8.95 4.83 -5.19
N ALA A 239 -7.88 4.04 -5.39
CA ALA A 239 -6.98 3.62 -4.34
C ALA A 239 -6.28 4.80 -3.66
N THR A 240 -5.97 5.86 -4.41
CA THR A 240 -5.44 7.10 -3.84
C THR A 240 -6.43 7.75 -2.87
N ALA A 241 -7.75 7.63 -3.12
CA ALA A 241 -8.77 8.18 -2.23
C ALA A 241 -8.99 7.36 -0.96
N TYR A 242 -9.13 6.04 -1.06
CA TYR A 242 -9.55 5.19 0.07
C TYR A 242 -8.41 4.37 0.70
N GLY A 243 -7.26 4.30 0.07
CA GLY A 243 -6.14 3.46 0.48
C GLY A 243 -4.78 4.04 0.09
N TRP A 244 -4.60 5.35 0.21
CA TRP A 244 -3.34 6.01 -0.09
C TRP A 244 -2.17 5.33 0.64
N GLY A 245 -1.06 5.11 -0.07
CA GLY A 245 0.09 4.41 0.47
C GLY A 245 -0.17 2.92 0.72
N GLY A 246 -1.15 2.31 0.06
CA GLY A 246 -1.39 0.88 0.09
C GLY A 246 -0.37 0.12 -0.75
N LEU A 247 0.01 -1.09 -0.31
CA LEU A 247 0.97 -1.95 -1.02
C LEU A 247 0.36 -2.60 -2.26
N ALA A 248 1.20 -2.88 -3.24
CA ALA A 248 0.83 -3.69 -4.39
C ALA A 248 0.50 -5.13 -3.97
N VAL A 249 -0.36 -5.79 -4.75
CA VAL A 249 -0.92 -7.11 -4.40
C VAL A 249 0.14 -8.21 -4.19
N GLN A 250 1.32 -8.08 -4.80
CA GLN A 250 2.45 -8.99 -4.58
C GLN A 250 3.13 -8.80 -3.22
N ASP A 251 2.92 -7.66 -2.55
CA ASP A 251 3.51 -7.34 -1.24
C ASP A 251 2.48 -7.45 -0.13
N ALA A 252 1.23 -7.04 -0.39
CA ALA A 252 0.10 -7.26 0.51
C ALA A 252 -1.23 -7.32 -0.25
N ALA A 253 -2.19 -8.08 0.30
CA ALA A 253 -3.56 -8.11 -0.19
C ALA A 253 -4.53 -7.72 0.93
N TYR A 254 -5.58 -7.00 0.55
CA TYR A 254 -6.63 -6.49 1.42
C TYR A 254 -7.96 -7.05 0.94
N ILE A 255 -8.53 -8.02 1.67
CA ILE A 255 -9.66 -8.83 1.20
C ILE A 255 -10.85 -8.61 2.12
N PRO A 256 -11.90 -7.90 1.68
CA PRO A 256 -13.13 -7.75 2.46
C PRO A 256 -13.75 -9.12 2.75
N ILE A 257 -14.17 -9.32 4.00
CA ILE A 257 -14.90 -10.51 4.42
C ILE A 257 -16.38 -10.20 4.36
N LYS A 258 -17.15 -11.05 3.67
CA LYS A 258 -18.61 -10.92 3.62
C LYS A 258 -19.20 -11.23 4.99
N ASN A 259 -19.87 -10.26 5.62
CA ASN A 259 -20.53 -10.47 6.89
C ASN A 259 -22.02 -10.78 6.67
N GLN A 260 -22.45 -11.96 7.11
CA GLN A 260 -23.84 -12.43 7.11
C GLN A 260 -24.29 -12.80 8.53
N SER A 261 -23.56 -12.34 9.56
CA SER A 261 -23.96 -12.54 10.95
C SER A 261 -25.31 -11.89 11.26
N GLU A 262 -26.06 -12.51 12.14
CA GLU A 262 -27.34 -11.99 12.58
C GLU A 262 -27.16 -10.80 13.53
N VAL A 263 -28.03 -9.80 13.40
CA VAL A 263 -28.17 -8.69 14.34
C VAL A 263 -29.57 -8.76 14.96
N ARG A 264 -29.66 -8.88 16.30
CA ARG A 264 -30.92 -8.87 17.05
C ARG A 264 -30.93 -7.69 17.99
N ASP A 265 -32.00 -6.90 17.96
CA ASP A 265 -32.17 -5.73 18.83
C ASP A 265 -30.93 -4.81 18.85
N GLY A 266 -30.31 -4.58 17.66
CA GLY A 266 -29.12 -3.77 17.51
C GLY A 266 -27.82 -4.44 18.00
N THR A 267 -27.84 -5.71 18.37
CA THR A 267 -26.66 -6.45 18.85
C THR A 267 -26.26 -7.53 17.85
N SER A 268 -24.99 -7.52 17.44
CA SER A 268 -24.41 -8.59 16.62
C SER A 268 -24.32 -9.88 17.41
N MET A 269 -24.95 -10.92 16.90
CA MET A 269 -24.98 -12.24 17.53
C MET A 269 -23.59 -12.93 17.41
N PRO A 270 -23.28 -13.91 18.27
CA PRO A 270 -22.11 -14.75 18.10
C PRO A 270 -22.04 -15.34 16.69
N SER A 271 -20.88 -15.24 16.08
CA SER A 271 -20.68 -15.66 14.69
C SER A 271 -19.23 -16.11 14.48
N SER A 272 -18.95 -16.71 13.32
CA SER A 272 -17.60 -17.17 13.04
C SER A 272 -17.31 -17.24 11.54
N ILE A 273 -16.02 -17.31 11.21
CA ILE A 273 -15.51 -17.67 9.91
C ILE A 273 -14.48 -18.78 10.04
N THR A 274 -14.59 -19.83 9.23
CA THR A 274 -13.54 -20.83 9.08
C THR A 274 -12.95 -20.73 7.68
N PHE A 275 -11.64 -20.60 7.57
CA PHE A 275 -10.97 -20.40 6.29
C PHE A 275 -9.58 -21.06 6.25
N THR A 276 -9.14 -21.40 5.06
CA THR A 276 -7.74 -21.75 4.79
C THR A 276 -7.00 -20.48 4.43
N PRO A 277 -5.89 -20.12 5.10
CA PRO A 277 -5.11 -18.94 4.73
C PRO A 277 -4.56 -19.07 3.30
N PRO A 278 -4.37 -17.94 2.60
CA PRO A 278 -3.65 -17.95 1.32
C PRO A 278 -2.19 -18.39 1.51
N GLN A 279 -1.52 -18.72 0.43
CA GLN A 279 -0.10 -19.07 0.45
C GLN A 279 0.74 -17.85 0.80
N ILE A 280 1.46 -17.91 1.92
CA ILE A 280 2.26 -16.82 2.50
C ILE A 280 3.72 -17.28 2.60
N ASP A 281 4.65 -16.39 2.33
CA ASP A 281 6.07 -16.61 2.57
C ASP A 281 6.44 -16.25 4.02
N TYR A 282 6.20 -17.19 4.92
CA TYR A 282 6.53 -17.03 6.34
C TYR A 282 8.04 -16.89 6.58
N GLY A 283 8.89 -17.42 5.67
CA GLY A 283 10.34 -17.30 5.74
C GLY A 283 10.84 -15.86 5.54
N ARG A 284 10.04 -15.01 4.88
CA ARG A 284 10.27 -13.57 4.73
C ARG A 284 9.50 -12.71 5.73
N GLY A 285 9.03 -13.32 6.83
CA GLY A 285 8.24 -12.63 7.84
C GLY A 285 6.78 -12.41 7.47
N GLY A 286 6.29 -13.03 6.40
CA GLY A 286 4.89 -12.91 5.96
C GLY A 286 3.91 -13.40 7.02
N PHE A 287 2.70 -12.87 7.01
CA PHE A 287 1.64 -13.22 7.94
C PHE A 287 0.26 -12.84 7.38
N TRP A 288 -0.79 -13.32 8.02
CA TRP A 288 -2.15 -12.83 7.80
C TRP A 288 -2.74 -12.29 9.11
N SER A 289 -3.73 -11.42 8.97
CA SER A 289 -4.56 -10.95 10.07
C SER A 289 -5.99 -10.70 9.64
N ILE A 290 -6.91 -10.76 10.58
CA ILE A 290 -8.30 -10.29 10.42
C ILE A 290 -8.48 -9.12 11.38
N THR A 291 -8.92 -7.98 10.84
CA THR A 291 -9.26 -6.78 11.63
C THR A 291 -10.74 -6.49 11.47
N THR A 292 -11.40 -6.14 12.57
CA THR A 292 -12.81 -5.75 12.62
C THR A 292 -12.98 -4.24 12.77
N TYR A 293 -14.05 -3.71 12.21
CA TYR A 293 -14.39 -2.30 12.21
C TYR A 293 -15.89 -2.13 12.44
N ASP A 294 -16.32 -0.94 12.83
CA ASP A 294 -17.72 -0.57 12.78
C ASP A 294 -18.23 -0.48 11.33
N ASP A 295 -19.47 -0.10 11.14
CA ASP A 295 -20.13 0.05 9.84
C ASP A 295 -19.56 1.21 9.00
N GLU A 296 -18.95 2.20 9.63
CA GLU A 296 -18.28 3.31 8.97
C GLU A 296 -16.82 2.98 8.60
N GLY A 297 -16.26 1.90 9.18
CA GLY A 297 -14.89 1.44 8.92
C GLY A 297 -13.87 1.88 9.96
N TRP A 298 -14.29 2.38 11.12
CA TRP A 298 -13.39 2.74 12.21
C TRP A 298 -13.13 1.56 13.15
N LEU A 299 -11.96 1.53 13.78
CA LEU A 299 -11.69 0.60 14.88
C LEU A 299 -12.65 0.91 16.03
N ALA A 300 -13.48 -0.05 16.40
CA ALA A 300 -14.48 0.10 17.46
C ALA A 300 -14.03 -0.52 18.80
N LYS A 301 -12.93 -1.27 18.79
CA LYS A 301 -12.36 -1.94 19.97
C LYS A 301 -10.84 -1.73 19.99
N ASP A 302 -10.25 -1.66 21.18
CA ASP A 302 -8.79 -1.53 21.33
C ASP A 302 -8.06 -2.79 20.85
N LYS A 303 -8.65 -3.96 21.00
CA LYS A 303 -8.22 -5.20 20.36
C LYS A 303 -9.22 -5.54 19.25
N ALA A 304 -8.96 -5.06 18.05
CA ALA A 304 -9.80 -5.26 16.87
C ALA A 304 -9.18 -6.25 15.85
N ALA A 305 -7.95 -6.71 16.07
CA ALA A 305 -7.26 -7.60 15.14
C ALA A 305 -6.80 -8.89 15.80
N ILE A 306 -6.70 -9.95 14.99
CA ILE A 306 -6.08 -11.24 15.34
C ILE A 306 -5.25 -11.72 14.14
N SER A 307 -4.05 -12.20 14.40
CA SER A 307 -3.13 -12.69 13.37
C SER A 307 -2.81 -14.17 13.54
N ASN A 308 -2.15 -14.77 12.54
CA ASN A 308 -1.71 -16.17 12.59
C ASN A 308 -0.76 -16.49 13.75
N SER A 309 -0.12 -15.50 14.38
CA SER A 309 0.74 -15.74 15.55
C SER A 309 -0.04 -15.84 16.86
N GLU A 310 -1.28 -15.35 16.89
CA GLU A 310 -2.14 -15.37 18.05
C GLU A 310 -3.23 -16.45 17.92
N ALA A 311 -3.69 -16.67 16.69
CA ALA A 311 -4.76 -17.61 16.40
C ALA A 311 -4.25 -19.07 16.49
N THR A 312 -5.06 -19.92 17.10
CA THR A 312 -4.86 -21.37 17.14
C THR A 312 -5.52 -22.00 15.91
N ALA A 313 -4.73 -22.76 15.13
CA ALA A 313 -5.22 -23.50 13.98
C ALA A 313 -6.10 -24.70 14.40
N ASN A 314 -7.04 -25.06 13.55
CA ASN A 314 -7.77 -26.30 13.64
C ASN A 314 -6.87 -27.52 13.27
N PRO A 315 -7.25 -28.75 13.64
CA PRO A 315 -6.46 -29.95 13.31
C PRO A 315 -6.22 -30.18 11.82
N ASP A 316 -7.08 -29.65 10.94
CA ASP A 316 -6.97 -29.71 9.50
C ASP A 316 -6.16 -28.56 8.87
N GLY A 317 -5.58 -27.68 9.70
CA GLY A 317 -4.79 -26.54 9.25
C GLY A 317 -5.61 -25.30 8.86
N THR A 318 -6.93 -25.35 8.93
CA THR A 318 -7.79 -24.16 8.80
C THR A 318 -7.75 -23.31 10.07
N PHE A 319 -8.31 -22.10 10.01
CA PHE A 319 -8.50 -21.26 11.18
C PHE A 319 -9.97 -20.90 11.35
N THR A 320 -10.48 -21.03 12.56
CA THR A 320 -11.81 -20.52 12.91
C THR A 320 -11.65 -19.28 13.78
N ILE A 321 -12.05 -18.12 13.24
CA ILE A 321 -12.12 -16.87 13.99
C ILE A 321 -13.57 -16.64 14.40
N ARG A 322 -13.76 -16.35 15.68
CA ARG A 322 -15.07 -16.13 16.30
C ARG A 322 -15.26 -14.67 16.61
N PHE A 323 -16.49 -14.23 16.55
CA PHE A 323 -16.87 -12.86 16.86
C PHE A 323 -17.96 -12.87 17.93
N ASN A 324 -17.82 -12.02 18.94
CA ASN A 324 -18.75 -11.89 20.05
C ASN A 324 -19.05 -13.23 20.78
N SER A 325 -18.01 -14.06 20.91
CA SER A 325 -18.09 -15.38 21.56
C SER A 325 -17.11 -15.44 22.75
N PRO A 326 -17.38 -14.71 23.85
CA PRO A 326 -16.46 -14.60 24.98
C PRO A 326 -16.07 -15.97 25.56
N GLY A 327 -14.77 -16.17 25.84
CA GLY A 327 -14.22 -17.42 26.35
C GLY A 327 -13.87 -18.48 25.32
N GLU A 328 -14.31 -18.30 24.06
CA GLU A 328 -13.95 -19.19 22.96
C GLU A 328 -12.58 -18.84 22.37
N PRO A 329 -11.82 -19.83 21.86
CA PRO A 329 -10.56 -19.59 21.16
C PRO A 329 -10.74 -18.68 19.94
N ASN A 330 -9.71 -17.85 19.66
CA ASN A 330 -9.68 -16.94 18.53
C ASN A 330 -10.87 -15.96 18.47
N ASN A 331 -11.37 -15.51 19.62
CA ASN A 331 -12.47 -14.56 19.68
C ASN A 331 -12.02 -13.11 19.52
N LEU A 332 -12.79 -12.34 18.77
CA LEU A 332 -12.75 -10.87 18.69
C LEU A 332 -14.10 -10.30 19.09
N ASP A 333 -14.11 -9.36 20.02
CA ASP A 333 -15.30 -8.58 20.33
C ASP A 333 -15.47 -7.46 19.29
N THR A 334 -16.68 -7.27 18.79
CA THR A 334 -16.97 -6.32 17.71
C THR A 334 -17.96 -5.23 18.13
N SER A 335 -18.11 -4.19 17.28
CA SER A 335 -19.29 -3.31 17.30
C SER A 335 -20.52 -4.02 16.73
N SER A 336 -21.64 -3.30 16.71
CA SER A 336 -22.90 -3.78 16.12
C SER A 336 -23.55 -2.66 15.30
N PRO A 337 -23.64 -2.79 13.98
CA PRO A 337 -23.04 -3.84 13.14
C PRO A 337 -21.50 -3.74 13.05
N PHE A 338 -20.85 -4.69 12.40
CA PHE A 338 -19.42 -4.67 12.15
C PHE A 338 -19.06 -5.12 10.73
N SER A 339 -17.88 -4.77 10.29
CA SER A 339 -17.25 -5.27 9.07
C SER A 339 -15.88 -5.85 9.39
N ALA A 340 -15.35 -6.70 8.50
CA ALA A 340 -14.06 -7.34 8.71
C ALA A 340 -13.24 -7.36 7.42
N LEU A 341 -11.91 -7.32 7.58
CA LEU A 341 -10.93 -7.32 6.50
C LEU A 341 -9.85 -8.36 6.79
N LEU A 342 -9.62 -9.28 5.86
CA LEU A 342 -8.44 -10.15 5.86
C LEU A 342 -7.29 -9.41 5.18
N ARG A 343 -6.18 -9.27 5.89
CA ARG A 343 -4.91 -8.80 5.34
C ARG A 343 -3.95 -9.95 5.17
N VAL A 344 -3.23 -9.95 4.07
CA VAL A 344 -2.20 -10.93 3.73
C VAL A 344 -0.93 -10.17 3.41
N TYR A 345 0.14 -10.44 4.13
CA TYR A 345 1.43 -9.81 3.92
C TYR A 345 2.43 -10.83 3.39
N VAL A 346 3.20 -10.42 2.40
CA VAL A 346 4.18 -11.25 1.70
C VAL A 346 3.55 -12.54 1.16
N PRO A 347 2.54 -12.43 0.28
CA PRO A 347 2.01 -13.62 -0.39
C PRO A 347 3.12 -14.33 -1.14
N LYS A 348 3.03 -15.66 -1.27
CA LYS A 348 4.06 -16.48 -1.88
C LYS A 348 4.27 -16.17 -3.37
N SER A 349 3.15 -15.82 -4.05
CA SER A 349 3.18 -15.30 -5.41
C SER A 349 1.98 -14.39 -5.68
N LYS A 350 2.13 -13.48 -6.64
CA LYS A 350 1.05 -12.61 -7.14
C LYS A 350 -0.10 -13.43 -7.70
N SER A 351 0.17 -14.49 -8.43
CA SER A 351 -0.86 -15.36 -9.04
C SER A 351 -1.71 -16.06 -7.98
N ASP A 352 -1.07 -16.62 -6.94
CA ASP A 352 -1.79 -17.35 -5.89
C ASP A 352 -2.74 -16.46 -5.11
N VAL A 353 -2.28 -15.25 -4.75
CA VAL A 353 -3.12 -14.32 -4.00
C VAL A 353 -4.25 -13.76 -4.85
N ILE A 354 -4.04 -13.48 -6.13
CA ILE A 354 -5.11 -13.08 -7.06
C ILE A 354 -6.15 -14.20 -7.20
N GLN A 355 -5.70 -15.46 -7.35
CA GLN A 355 -6.62 -16.60 -7.38
C GLN A 355 -7.38 -16.76 -6.07
N TYR A 356 -6.75 -16.50 -4.93
CA TYR A 356 -7.42 -16.52 -3.63
C TYR A 356 -8.48 -15.41 -3.54
N ILE A 357 -8.15 -14.18 -3.94
CA ILE A 357 -9.08 -13.04 -3.97
C ILE A 357 -10.30 -13.34 -4.85
N SER A 358 -10.12 -13.96 -6.01
CA SER A 358 -11.23 -14.27 -6.93
C SER A 358 -12.28 -15.21 -6.34
N LYS A 359 -11.91 -16.00 -5.33
CA LYS A 359 -12.80 -16.95 -4.62
C LYS A 359 -13.24 -16.43 -3.25
N ALA A 360 -12.76 -15.26 -2.84
CA ALA A 360 -12.95 -14.75 -1.48
C ALA A 360 -14.42 -14.55 -1.11
N SER A 361 -15.25 -14.06 -2.04
CA SER A 361 -16.68 -13.86 -1.81
C SER A 361 -17.46 -15.15 -1.48
N GLU A 362 -16.93 -16.31 -1.87
CA GLU A 362 -17.52 -17.63 -1.60
C GLU A 362 -16.93 -18.26 -0.32
N GLN A 363 -15.64 -18.03 -0.08
CA GLN A 363 -14.88 -18.68 0.99
C GLN A 363 -14.81 -17.87 2.28
N LEU A 364 -14.81 -16.53 2.17
CA LEU A 364 -14.68 -15.62 3.30
C LEU A 364 -16.05 -15.05 3.68
N VAL A 365 -16.83 -15.84 4.42
CA VAL A 365 -18.16 -15.47 4.88
C VAL A 365 -18.29 -15.72 6.37
N ILE A 366 -18.58 -14.65 7.13
CA ILE A 366 -18.95 -14.71 8.54
C ILE A 366 -20.43 -15.13 8.61
N LYS A 367 -20.71 -16.17 9.41
CA LYS A 367 -22.04 -16.74 9.62
C LYS A 367 -22.32 -16.92 11.10
#